data_cf63d0823c3ab816637dc16974722146
#
_entry.id   cf63d0823c3ab816637dc16974722146
#
_cell.length_a   1.000
_cell.length_b   1.000
_cell.length_c   1.000
_cell.angle_alpha   90.00
_cell.angle_beta   90.00
_cell.angle_gamma   90.00
#
_symmetry.space_group_name_H-M   'P 1'
#
loop_
_entity.id
_entity.type
_entity.pdbx_description
1 polymer ?
#
loop_
_entity_poly.entity_id
_entity_poly.type
_entity_poly.pdbx_seq_one_letter_code
_entity_poly.pdbx_strand_id
1 'polypeptide(L)'
;MHHQDHRASKNVRGRNGISIGFTAHYAAMRARFGEHLEDGLAGENILVQTDRLVHEADVRDGVAIVLQDGRVVRLARILLAEPCVEFTRYALRYPHDAPSDRAVTEALSFLSGGMRGYYASYTADPVVVRLGDRVVRG
;
A
#
# COMPACT_ATOMS: atom_id res chain seq x y z
N MET A 1 3.45 -2.03 -12.65
CA MET A 1 2.23 -2.58 -12.01
C MET A 1 2.13 -4.07 -12.31
N HIS A 2 1.87 -4.87 -11.29
CA HIS A 2 1.66 -6.31 -11.49
C HIS A 2 0.17 -6.59 -11.59
N HIS A 3 -0.23 -7.21 -12.69
CA HIS A 3 -1.59 -7.71 -12.85
C HIS A 3 -1.73 -9.02 -12.04
N GLN A 4 -2.93 -9.31 -11.52
CA GLN A 4 -3.12 -10.50 -10.66
C GLN A 4 -2.75 -11.81 -11.37
N ASP A 5 -2.85 -11.87 -12.69
CA ASP A 5 -2.52 -13.05 -13.49
C ASP A 5 -1.07 -13.04 -13.99
N HIS A 6 -0.30 -11.99 -13.67
CA HIS A 6 1.09 -11.90 -14.07
C HIS A 6 1.95 -12.82 -13.20
N ARG A 7 3.00 -13.43 -13.82
CA ARG A 7 3.88 -14.35 -13.09
C ARG A 7 4.50 -13.75 -11.84
N ALA A 8 4.80 -12.45 -11.86
CA ALA A 8 5.37 -11.74 -10.72
C ALA A 8 4.33 -11.28 -9.69
N SER A 9 3.04 -11.50 -9.96
CA SER A 9 1.99 -11.13 -9.03
C SER A 9 2.03 -12.04 -7.81
N LYS A 10 1.92 -11.46 -6.63
CA LYS A 10 1.79 -12.19 -5.37
C LYS A 10 0.36 -12.66 -5.12
N ASN A 11 -0.57 -12.25 -5.96
CA ASN A 11 -1.99 -12.52 -5.81
C ASN A 11 -2.46 -13.60 -6.77
N VAL A 12 -1.95 -14.81 -6.57
CA VAL A 12 -2.23 -15.96 -7.44
C VAL A 12 -3.72 -16.33 -7.48
N ARG A 13 -4.48 -16.00 -6.42
CA ARG A 13 -5.88 -16.38 -6.28
C ARG A 13 -6.85 -15.19 -6.32
N GLY A 14 -6.40 -14.02 -6.75
CA GLY A 14 -7.24 -12.82 -6.81
C GLY A 14 -7.59 -12.20 -5.47
N ARG A 15 -6.90 -12.59 -4.38
CA ARG A 15 -7.23 -12.11 -3.03
C ARG A 15 -6.74 -10.70 -2.75
N ASN A 16 -5.59 -10.33 -3.32
CA ASN A 16 -4.92 -9.05 -3.09
C ASN A 16 -4.82 -8.29 -4.40
N GLY A 17 -5.97 -8.06 -5.05
CA GLY A 17 -5.99 -7.54 -6.41
C GLY A 17 -5.42 -6.15 -6.59
N ILE A 18 -5.63 -5.27 -5.62
CA ILE A 18 -5.23 -3.87 -5.73
C ILE A 18 -4.52 -3.45 -4.46
N SER A 19 -3.29 -2.95 -4.60
CA SER A 19 -2.53 -2.39 -3.48
C SER A 19 -2.72 -0.88 -3.42
N ILE A 20 -2.90 -0.36 -2.20
CA ILE A 20 -3.14 1.05 -1.94
C ILE A 20 -2.12 1.54 -0.92
N GLY A 21 -1.38 2.58 -1.29
CA GLY A 21 -0.45 3.25 -0.39
C GLY A 21 -0.82 4.72 -0.22
N PHE A 22 -0.13 5.39 0.70
CA PHE A 22 -0.46 6.77 1.09
C PHE A 22 0.82 7.59 1.23
N THR A 23 0.79 8.82 0.73
CA THR A 23 1.97 9.69 0.79
C THR A 23 2.35 10.04 2.23
N ALA A 24 1.39 10.20 3.14
CA ALA A 24 1.69 10.45 4.55
C ALA A 24 2.42 9.28 5.21
N HIS A 25 2.13 8.04 4.79
CA HIS A 25 2.83 6.85 5.29
C HIS A 25 4.28 6.84 4.81
N TYR A 26 4.52 7.19 3.54
CA TYR A 26 5.89 7.33 3.02
C TYR A 26 6.65 8.43 3.75
N ALA A 27 5.99 9.55 4.07
CA ALA A 27 6.61 10.62 4.84
C ALA A 27 7.04 10.12 6.24
N ALA A 28 6.19 9.34 6.90
CA ALA A 28 6.51 8.74 8.20
C ALA A 28 7.66 7.74 8.08
N MET A 29 7.68 6.92 7.03
CA MET A 29 8.77 5.99 6.78
C MET A 29 10.09 6.73 6.52
N ARG A 30 10.07 7.81 5.73
CA ARG A 30 11.25 8.64 5.49
C ARG A 30 11.78 9.27 6.78
N ALA A 31 10.87 9.74 7.62
CA ALA A 31 11.28 10.36 8.90
C ALA A 31 12.01 9.36 9.79
N ARG A 32 11.66 8.08 9.71
CA ARG A 32 12.29 7.04 10.52
C ARG A 32 13.52 6.43 9.86
N PHE A 33 13.47 6.15 8.56
CA PHE A 33 14.51 5.35 7.89
C PHE A 33 15.39 6.15 6.93
N GLY A 34 14.91 7.25 6.38
CA GLY A 34 15.66 8.10 5.47
C GLY A 34 15.00 8.35 4.13
N GLU A 35 15.57 9.29 3.39
CA GLU A 35 14.99 9.84 2.16
C GLU A 35 14.96 8.84 0.98
N HIS A 36 15.64 7.71 1.10
CA HIS A 36 15.60 6.68 0.07
C HIS A 36 14.23 6.01 -0.08
N LEU A 37 13.32 6.19 0.89
CA LEU A 37 11.95 5.67 0.82
C LEU A 37 11.05 6.67 0.10
N GLU A 38 11.21 6.75 -1.21
CA GLU A 38 10.43 7.66 -2.05
C GLU A 38 8.97 7.21 -2.16
N ASP A 39 8.09 8.17 -2.42
CA ASP A 39 6.67 7.89 -2.64
C ASP A 39 6.50 6.86 -3.76
N GLY A 40 5.70 5.82 -3.50
CA GLY A 40 5.43 4.78 -4.48
C GLY A 40 6.52 3.75 -4.66
N LEU A 41 7.57 3.79 -3.85
CA LEU A 41 8.71 2.87 -3.96
C LEU A 41 8.30 1.40 -3.98
N ALA A 42 7.29 1.02 -3.19
CA ALA A 42 6.85 -0.36 -3.11
C ALA A 42 5.99 -0.81 -4.30
N GLY A 43 5.68 0.10 -5.22
CA GLY A 43 4.96 -0.24 -6.45
C GLY A 43 3.47 -0.44 -6.25
N GLU A 44 2.84 0.34 -5.39
CA GLU A 44 1.40 0.27 -5.19
C GLU A 44 0.65 0.55 -6.50
N ASN A 45 -0.49 -0.13 -6.68
CA ASN A 45 -1.38 0.15 -7.80
C ASN A 45 -1.97 1.56 -7.71
N ILE A 46 -2.31 1.98 -6.50
CA ILE A 46 -2.88 3.29 -6.21
C ILE A 46 -2.09 3.92 -5.08
N LEU A 47 -1.58 5.12 -5.33
CA LEU A 47 -0.94 5.94 -4.29
C LEU A 47 -1.84 7.14 -4.03
N VAL A 48 -2.31 7.26 -2.80
CA VAL A 48 -3.23 8.31 -2.39
C VAL A 48 -2.45 9.42 -1.69
N GLN A 49 -2.63 10.64 -2.15
CA GLN A 49 -2.06 11.80 -1.46
C GLN A 49 -2.89 12.09 -0.20
N THR A 50 -2.24 12.06 0.95
CA THR A 50 -2.89 12.29 2.25
C THR A 50 -2.01 13.18 3.12
N ASP A 51 -2.66 13.93 4.03
CA ASP A 51 -1.95 14.79 4.98
C ASP A 51 -1.66 14.10 6.32
N ARG A 52 -2.30 12.95 6.55
CA ARG A 52 -2.16 12.21 7.80
C ARG A 52 -2.19 10.70 7.53
N LEU A 53 -1.77 9.94 8.52
CA LEU A 53 -1.82 8.49 8.45
C LEU A 53 -3.26 7.99 8.34
N VAL A 54 -3.44 6.96 7.52
CA VAL A 54 -4.72 6.28 7.33
C VAL A 54 -4.67 4.97 8.11
N HIS A 55 -5.53 4.85 9.10
CA HIS A 55 -5.59 3.67 9.97
C HIS A 55 -6.59 2.65 9.44
N GLU A 56 -6.47 1.42 9.91
CA GLU A 56 -7.38 0.36 9.50
C GLU A 56 -8.84 0.76 9.71
N ALA A 57 -9.16 1.44 10.82
CA ALA A 57 -10.51 1.91 11.10
C ALA A 57 -11.06 2.85 10.03
N ASP A 58 -10.18 3.57 9.33
CA ASP A 58 -10.59 4.50 8.27
C ASP A 58 -11.02 3.78 6.99
N VAL A 59 -10.55 2.56 6.76
CA VAL A 59 -10.75 1.83 5.50
C VAL A 59 -11.50 0.51 5.66
N ARG A 60 -11.78 0.08 6.90
CA ARG A 60 -12.38 -1.25 7.15
C ARG A 60 -13.70 -1.48 6.41
N ASP A 61 -14.48 -0.45 6.19
CA ASP A 61 -15.77 -0.54 5.50
C ASP A 61 -15.64 -0.36 4.00
N GLY A 62 -14.43 -0.39 3.48
CA GLY A 62 -14.13 -0.21 2.09
C GLY A 62 -13.61 1.18 1.78
N VAL A 63 -13.29 1.38 0.51
CA VAL A 63 -12.78 2.63 -0.03
C VAL A 63 -13.52 2.89 -1.33
N ALA A 64 -13.83 4.14 -1.61
CA ALA A 64 -14.44 4.52 -2.87
C ALA A 64 -13.53 5.51 -3.61
N ILE A 65 -13.47 5.37 -4.93
CA ILE A 65 -12.76 6.30 -5.79
C ILE A 65 -13.82 7.08 -6.57
N VAL A 66 -13.82 8.39 -6.41
CA VAL A 66 -14.73 9.26 -7.15
C VAL A 66 -13.99 9.76 -8.37
N LEU A 67 -14.38 9.28 -9.54
CA LEU A 67 -13.77 9.67 -10.80
C LEU A 67 -14.16 11.10 -11.17
N GLN A 68 -13.39 11.71 -12.06
CA GLN A 68 -13.63 13.10 -12.47
C GLN A 68 -14.99 13.27 -13.17
N ASP A 69 -15.51 12.22 -13.80
CA ASP A 69 -16.83 12.24 -14.42
C ASP A 69 -17.99 11.98 -13.45
N GLY A 70 -17.69 11.80 -12.15
CA GLY A 70 -18.69 11.60 -11.10
C GLY A 70 -19.02 10.14 -10.81
N ARG A 71 -18.54 9.19 -11.62
CA ARG A 71 -18.74 7.77 -11.33
C ARG A 71 -17.98 7.40 -10.05
N VAL A 72 -18.48 6.41 -9.33
CA VAL A 72 -17.88 5.93 -8.09
C VAL A 72 -17.46 4.47 -8.26
N VAL A 73 -16.20 4.22 -7.96
CA VAL A 73 -15.61 2.88 -7.99
C VAL A 73 -15.43 2.42 -6.54
N ARG A 74 -16.05 1.30 -6.18
CA ARG A 74 -15.99 0.81 -4.80
C ARG A 74 -15.01 -0.35 -4.71
N LEU A 75 -14.08 -0.24 -3.75
CA LEU A 75 -13.13 -1.28 -3.41
C LEU A 75 -13.52 -1.87 -2.07
N ALA A 76 -13.51 -3.18 -1.98
CA ALA A 76 -13.96 -3.91 -0.79
C ALA A 76 -12.88 -4.87 -0.29
N ARG A 77 -13.18 -5.58 0.79
CA ARG A 77 -12.30 -6.59 1.39
C ARG A 77 -10.91 -6.04 1.66
N ILE A 78 -10.88 -4.97 2.45
CA ILE A 78 -9.62 -4.32 2.79
C ILE A 78 -8.81 -5.23 3.72
N LEU A 79 -7.58 -5.49 3.33
CA LEU A 79 -6.62 -6.27 4.11
C LEU A 79 -5.36 -5.46 4.33
N LEU A 80 -4.75 -5.62 5.49
CA LEU A 80 -3.46 -4.98 5.79
C LEU A 80 -2.38 -5.54 4.85
N ALA A 81 -1.57 -4.64 4.31
CA ALA A 81 -0.36 -5.03 3.59
C ALA A 81 0.75 -5.23 4.61
N GLU A 82 1.05 -6.49 4.92
CA GLU A 82 2.10 -6.79 5.88
C GLU A 82 3.49 -6.51 5.30
N PRO A 83 4.42 -6.02 6.12
CA PRO A 83 5.79 -5.76 5.65
C PRO A 83 6.52 -7.08 5.37
N CYS A 84 7.38 -7.06 4.37
CA CYS A 84 8.27 -8.18 4.10
C CYS A 84 9.68 -7.86 4.62
N VAL A 85 10.47 -8.91 4.81
CA VAL A 85 11.83 -8.78 5.33
C VAL A 85 12.71 -8.01 4.34
N GLU A 86 12.54 -8.25 3.06
CA GLU A 86 13.31 -7.56 2.01
C GLU A 86 13.07 -6.06 2.03
N PHE A 87 11.83 -5.62 2.12
CA PHE A 87 11.50 -4.20 2.21
C PHE A 87 12.09 -3.61 3.49
N THR A 88 12.00 -4.34 4.59
CA THR A 88 12.51 -3.89 5.89
C THR A 88 14.03 -3.70 5.85
N ARG A 89 14.75 -4.65 5.25
CA ARG A 89 16.21 -4.52 5.09
C ARG A 89 16.56 -3.33 4.20
N TYR A 90 15.83 -3.13 3.12
CA TYR A 90 16.01 -1.96 2.27
C TYR A 90 15.81 -0.66 3.06
N ALA A 91 14.74 -0.60 3.87
CA ALA A 91 14.45 0.56 4.70
C ALA A 91 15.60 0.87 5.67
N LEU A 92 16.19 -0.16 6.26
CA LEU A 92 17.33 -0.04 7.16
C LEU A 92 18.65 0.15 6.43
N ARG A 93 18.68 0.10 5.10
CA ARG A 93 19.91 0.10 4.28
C ARG A 93 20.82 -1.08 4.61
N TYR A 94 20.22 -2.21 4.94
CA TYR A 94 20.95 -3.45 5.19
C TYR A 94 21.14 -4.23 3.89
N PRO A 95 22.20 -5.03 3.78
CA PRO A 95 22.32 -5.99 2.67
C PRO A 95 21.11 -6.94 2.67
N HIS A 96 20.69 -7.37 1.48
CA HIS A 96 19.52 -8.24 1.34
C HIS A 96 19.68 -9.60 2.05
N ASP A 97 20.92 -10.04 2.25
CA ASP A 97 21.26 -11.30 2.93
C ASP A 97 21.66 -11.13 4.40
N ALA A 98 21.54 -9.91 4.94
CA ALA A 98 21.87 -9.65 6.33
C ALA A 98 20.98 -10.49 7.25
N PRO A 99 21.53 -11.07 8.34
CA PRO A 99 20.72 -11.80 9.30
C PRO A 99 19.71 -10.87 10.00
N SER A 100 18.59 -11.46 10.39
CA SER A 100 17.60 -10.72 11.17
C SER A 100 18.15 -10.43 12.56
N ASP A 101 18.06 -9.18 12.98
CA ASP A 101 18.50 -8.72 14.28
C ASP A 101 17.38 -7.90 14.94
N ARG A 102 17.70 -7.29 16.09
CA ARG A 102 16.73 -6.47 16.82
C ARG A 102 16.24 -5.29 15.99
N ALA A 103 17.14 -4.65 15.22
CA ALA A 103 16.75 -3.52 14.37
C ALA A 103 15.75 -3.97 13.29
N VAL A 104 15.92 -5.14 12.69
CA VAL A 104 14.97 -5.69 11.73
C VAL A 104 13.62 -5.96 12.40
N THR A 105 13.62 -6.55 13.60
CA THR A 105 12.38 -6.82 14.34
C THR A 105 11.63 -5.54 14.68
N GLU A 106 12.33 -4.51 15.15
CA GLU A 106 11.72 -3.22 15.48
C GLU A 106 11.20 -2.52 14.23
N ALA A 107 11.93 -2.60 13.12
CA ALA A 107 11.50 -2.01 11.86
C ALA A 107 10.26 -2.74 11.30
N LEU A 108 10.21 -4.06 11.37
CA LEU A 108 9.04 -4.83 10.99
C LEU A 108 7.81 -4.40 11.81
N SER A 109 7.98 -4.22 13.10
CA SER A 109 6.92 -3.76 13.99
C SER A 109 6.40 -2.38 13.58
N PHE A 110 7.30 -1.45 13.28
CA PHE A 110 6.92 -0.11 12.80
C PHE A 110 6.15 -0.17 11.47
N LEU A 111 6.58 -1.04 10.56
CA LEU A 111 5.99 -1.16 9.23
C LEU A 111 4.68 -1.96 9.20
N SER A 112 4.32 -2.61 10.30
CA SER A 112 3.08 -3.38 10.41
C SER A 112 1.88 -2.47 10.72
N GLY A 113 0.69 -3.06 10.80
CA GLY A 113 -0.51 -2.34 11.25
C GLY A 113 -1.06 -1.31 10.27
N GLY A 114 -0.70 -1.40 8.98
CA GLY A 114 -1.22 -0.50 7.95
C GLY A 114 -0.21 0.52 7.42
N MET A 115 1.00 0.61 8.00
CA MET A 115 2.02 1.54 7.51
C MET A 115 2.38 1.26 6.05
N ARG A 116 2.41 -0.02 5.65
CA ARG A 116 2.67 -0.44 4.28
C ARG A 116 1.43 -0.33 3.38
N GLY A 117 0.32 0.21 3.88
CA GLY A 117 -0.92 0.35 3.14
C GLY A 117 -1.82 -0.87 3.22
N TYR A 118 -2.67 -1.01 2.23
CA TYR A 118 -3.73 -2.02 2.25
C TYR A 118 -3.89 -2.67 0.88
N TYR A 119 -4.46 -3.86 0.89
CA TYR A 119 -4.95 -4.51 -0.32
C TYR A 119 -6.47 -4.41 -0.36
N ALA A 120 -7.03 -4.31 -1.56
CA ALA A 120 -8.47 -4.26 -1.76
C ALA A 120 -8.86 -5.12 -2.95
N SER A 121 -10.14 -5.46 -3.02
CA SER A 121 -10.71 -6.22 -4.13
C SER A 121 -11.66 -5.36 -4.95
N TYR A 122 -11.64 -5.57 -6.26
CA TYR A 122 -12.54 -4.95 -7.20
C TYR A 122 -13.04 -6.03 -8.17
N THR A 123 -14.36 -6.16 -8.29
CA THR A 123 -14.99 -7.25 -9.05
C THR A 123 -15.91 -6.77 -10.17
N ALA A 124 -16.08 -5.46 -10.34
CA ALA A 124 -16.90 -4.90 -11.40
C ALA A 124 -16.11 -4.77 -12.71
N ASP A 125 -16.73 -4.16 -13.72
CA ASP A 125 -16.10 -3.95 -15.02
C ASP A 125 -14.85 -3.08 -14.91
N PRO A 126 -13.84 -3.30 -15.77
CA PRO A 126 -12.64 -2.48 -15.76
C PRO A 126 -12.95 -0.99 -15.90
N VAL A 127 -12.21 -0.18 -15.12
CA VAL A 127 -12.36 1.27 -15.15
C VAL A 127 -10.98 1.90 -15.07
N VAL A 128 -10.81 3.06 -15.71
CA VAL A 128 -9.55 3.79 -15.69
C VAL A 128 -9.58 4.80 -14.55
N VAL A 129 -8.61 4.71 -13.65
CA VAL A 129 -8.39 5.68 -12.58
C VAL A 129 -7.24 6.58 -13.00
N ARG A 130 -7.42 7.89 -12.87
CA ARG A 130 -6.45 8.89 -13.29
C ARG A 130 -6.02 9.78 -12.14
N LEU A 131 -4.90 10.45 -12.33
CA LEU A 131 -4.49 11.49 -11.41
C LEU A 131 -5.59 12.54 -11.28
N GLY A 132 -5.87 12.94 -10.04
CA GLY A 132 -6.95 13.89 -9.75
C GLY A 132 -8.26 13.25 -9.35
N ASP A 133 -8.43 11.95 -9.56
CA ASP A 133 -9.54 11.21 -8.98
C ASP A 133 -9.40 11.20 -7.45
N ARG A 134 -10.52 11.21 -6.74
CA ARG A 134 -10.49 11.32 -5.28
C ARG A 134 -10.81 9.99 -4.61
N VAL A 135 -10.10 9.70 -3.54
CA VAL A 135 -10.34 8.50 -2.73
C VAL A 135 -11.03 8.93 -1.44
N VAL A 136 -12.14 8.28 -1.12
CA VAL A 136 -12.94 8.58 0.06
C VAL A 136 -13.28 7.29 0.79
N ARG A 137 -13.76 7.40 2.01
CA ARG A 137 -14.25 6.24 2.77
C ARG A 137 -15.44 5.63 2.03
N GLY A 138 -15.45 4.32 2.00
CA GLY A 138 -16.50 3.57 1.35
C GLY A 138 -17.83 3.54 2.08
#